data_25a34ca764fff641eed20a92d76c07c4
#
_entry.id   25a34ca764fff641eed20a92d76c07c4
#
_cell.length_a   1.000
_cell.length_b   1.000
_cell.length_c   1.000
_cell.angle_alpha   90.00
_cell.angle_beta   90.00
_cell.angle_gamma   90.00
#
_symmetry.space_group_name_H-M   'P 1'
#
loop_
_entity.id
_entity.type
_entity.pdbx_description
1 polymer ?
#
loop_
_entity_poly.entity_id
_entity_poly.type
_entity_poly.pdbx_seq_one_letter_code
_entity_poly.pdbx_strand_id
1 'polypeptide(L)'
;YEDLYTIAEGQIKGEESIINSMMHPKPSTLNPQPSSLNPQPVFIDTDLSVIKVWSEFVFNKCDNSILTQIANRTYHLYLLCNIDLPWVKDELREYPDLESREKLYHYYKDFLINQHFPWVEISGNYEERLQKGIDAVNQFILPQRR
;
A
#
# COMPACT_ATOMS: atom_id res chain seq x y z
N TYR A 1 6.01 -11.40 -17.69
CA TYR A 1 4.91 -11.98 -16.86
C TYR A 1 5.48 -12.90 -15.77
N GLU A 2 6.44 -13.76 -16.11
CA GLU A 2 7.05 -14.71 -15.16
C GLU A 2 7.75 -14.02 -14.00
N ASP A 3 8.34 -12.87 -14.22
CA ASP A 3 9.01 -12.07 -13.17
C ASP A 3 8.05 -11.54 -12.10
N LEU A 4 6.75 -11.37 -12.43
CA LEU A 4 5.76 -10.86 -11.48
C LEU A 4 5.60 -11.75 -10.25
N TYR A 5 5.73 -13.06 -10.42
CA TYR A 5 5.69 -13.99 -9.29
C TYR A 5 6.89 -13.79 -8.36
N THR A 6 8.08 -13.66 -8.92
CA THR A 6 9.32 -13.42 -8.16
C THR A 6 9.26 -12.08 -7.40
N ILE A 7 8.72 -11.04 -8.04
CA ILE A 7 8.51 -9.72 -7.41
C ILE A 7 7.50 -9.86 -6.26
N ALA A 8 6.39 -10.56 -6.47
CA ALA A 8 5.38 -10.81 -5.44
C ALA A 8 5.97 -11.53 -4.22
N GLU A 9 6.76 -12.59 -4.43
CA GLU A 9 7.45 -13.28 -3.33
C GLU A 9 8.42 -12.37 -2.57
N GLY A 10 9.16 -11.51 -3.29
CA GLY A 10 10.07 -10.55 -2.69
C GLY A 10 9.34 -9.55 -1.78
N GLN A 11 8.21 -9.01 -2.24
CA GLN A 11 7.37 -8.11 -1.45
C GLN A 11 6.82 -8.78 -0.20
N ILE A 12 6.25 -9.98 -0.34
CA ILE A 12 5.75 -10.77 0.78
C ILE A 12 6.82 -10.96 1.85
N LYS A 13 8.00 -11.42 1.47
CA LYS A 13 9.11 -11.65 2.39
C LYS A 13 9.56 -10.36 3.08
N GLY A 14 9.57 -9.25 2.35
CA GLY A 14 9.90 -7.92 2.89
C GLY A 14 8.91 -7.49 3.97
N GLU A 15 7.61 -7.55 3.68
CA GLU A 15 6.55 -7.21 4.64
C GLU A 15 6.60 -8.08 5.90
N GLU A 16 6.68 -9.40 5.73
CA GLU A 16 6.75 -10.35 6.84
C GLU A 16 8.00 -10.12 7.73
N SER A 17 9.14 -9.79 7.12
CA SER A 17 10.37 -9.49 7.85
C SER A 17 10.21 -8.24 8.73
N ILE A 18 9.58 -7.17 8.20
CA ILE A 18 9.34 -5.94 8.96
C ILE A 18 8.37 -6.21 10.10
N ILE A 19 7.24 -6.85 9.83
CA ILE A 19 6.23 -7.18 10.84
C ILE A 19 6.84 -8.03 11.95
N ASN A 20 7.58 -9.09 11.60
CA ASN A 20 8.24 -9.95 12.58
C ASN A 20 9.27 -9.20 13.42
N SER A 21 10.03 -8.27 12.83
CA SER A 21 11.01 -7.46 13.56
C SER A 21 10.35 -6.52 14.58
N MET A 22 9.14 -6.04 14.29
CA MET A 22 8.38 -5.19 15.19
C MET A 22 7.70 -5.98 16.31
N MET A 23 7.25 -7.20 16.01
CA MET A 23 6.63 -8.09 17.00
C MET A 23 7.66 -8.70 17.97
N HIS A 24 8.90 -8.88 17.50
CA HIS A 24 10.00 -9.46 18.27
C HIS A 24 11.22 -8.53 18.29
N PRO A 25 11.14 -7.35 18.95
CA PRO A 25 12.28 -6.44 19.02
C PRO A 25 13.44 -7.12 19.73
N LYS A 26 14.62 -7.15 19.09
CA LYS A 26 15.84 -7.63 19.73
C LYS A 26 16.12 -6.77 20.96
N PRO A 27 16.41 -7.37 22.15
CA PRO A 27 16.75 -6.59 23.31
C PRO A 27 17.99 -5.74 23.02
N SER A 28 17.82 -4.42 23.03
CA SER A 28 18.95 -3.50 22.97
C SER A 28 19.61 -3.48 24.34
N THR A 29 20.84 -3.97 24.45
CA THR A 29 21.59 -4.02 25.71
C THR A 29 22.05 -2.66 26.22
N LEU A 30 21.84 -1.57 25.47
CA LEU A 30 22.40 -0.25 25.76
C LEU A 30 21.39 0.78 26.27
N ASN A 31 20.10 0.59 26.10
CA ASN A 31 19.04 1.42 26.71
C ASN A 31 17.70 0.68 26.61
N PRO A 32 17.14 0.17 27.72
CA PRO A 32 15.77 -0.30 27.73
C PRO A 32 14.84 0.92 27.65
N GLN A 33 14.56 1.37 26.44
CA GLN A 33 13.47 2.30 26.24
C GLN A 33 12.18 1.54 26.53
N PRO A 34 11.31 2.02 27.44
CA PRO A 34 10.04 1.37 27.67
C PRO A 34 9.33 1.26 26.32
N SER A 35 8.93 0.03 25.97
CA SER A 35 8.10 -0.21 24.78
C SER A 35 6.91 0.73 24.90
N SER A 36 6.89 1.77 24.09
CA SER A 36 5.75 2.67 24.03
C SER A 36 4.55 1.80 23.64
N LEU A 37 3.55 1.75 24.51
CA LEU A 37 2.30 1.02 24.28
C LEU A 37 1.47 1.61 23.10
N ASN A 38 2.04 2.55 22.38
CA ASN A 38 1.42 3.14 21.19
C ASN A 38 1.73 2.26 19.98
N PRO A 39 0.72 1.72 19.34
CA PRO A 39 0.90 1.00 18.07
C PRO A 39 1.59 1.92 17.06
N GLN A 40 2.66 1.42 16.45
CA GLN A 40 3.35 2.15 15.39
C GLN A 40 2.81 1.64 14.05
N PRO A 41 2.30 2.52 13.18
CA PRO A 41 1.85 2.11 11.86
C PRO A 41 3.05 1.71 10.99
N VAL A 42 2.86 0.66 10.21
CA VAL A 42 3.76 0.28 9.11
C VAL A 42 3.13 0.77 7.82
N PHE A 43 3.87 1.54 7.06
CA PHE A 43 3.46 1.96 5.73
C PHE A 43 4.11 1.03 4.70
N ILE A 44 3.28 0.48 3.83
CA ILE A 44 3.69 -0.39 2.74
C ILE A 44 3.44 0.38 1.45
N ASP A 45 4.51 0.73 0.76
CA ASP A 45 4.45 1.27 -0.60
C ASP A 45 4.55 0.09 -1.56
N THR A 46 3.50 -0.10 -2.34
CA THR A 46 3.42 -1.21 -3.30
C THR A 46 3.21 -2.58 -2.64
N ASP A 47 1.96 -2.93 -2.41
CA ASP A 47 1.55 -4.27 -2.00
C ASP A 47 1.21 -5.17 -3.20
N LEU A 48 0.73 -6.39 -2.95
CA LEU A 48 0.36 -7.33 -4.00
C LEU A 48 -0.80 -6.85 -4.90
N SER A 49 -1.63 -5.92 -4.44
CA SER A 49 -2.70 -5.34 -5.26
C SER A 49 -2.14 -4.57 -6.44
N VAL A 50 -0.97 -3.95 -6.26
CA VAL A 50 -0.27 -3.26 -7.35
C VAL A 50 0.16 -4.27 -8.42
N ILE A 51 0.72 -5.40 -8.03
CA ILE A 51 1.11 -6.47 -8.97
C ILE A 51 -0.12 -7.02 -9.71
N LYS A 52 -1.23 -7.22 -9.00
CA LYS A 52 -2.50 -7.63 -9.62
C LYS A 52 -2.95 -6.64 -10.68
N VAL A 53 -3.06 -5.36 -10.34
CA VAL A 53 -3.50 -4.31 -11.26
C VAL A 53 -2.59 -4.23 -12.48
N TRP A 54 -1.28 -4.25 -12.30
CA TRP A 54 -0.31 -4.27 -13.39
C TRP A 54 -0.45 -5.51 -14.28
N SER A 55 -0.60 -6.67 -13.66
CA SER A 55 -0.78 -7.93 -14.38
C SER A 55 -2.03 -7.91 -15.26
N GLU A 56 -3.14 -7.41 -14.73
CA GLU A 56 -4.39 -7.30 -15.46
C GLU A 56 -4.32 -6.21 -16.53
N PHE A 57 -3.71 -5.06 -16.22
CA PHE A 57 -3.60 -3.95 -17.15
C PHE A 57 -2.71 -4.26 -18.36
N VAL A 58 -1.57 -4.90 -18.14
CA VAL A 58 -0.59 -5.19 -19.21
C VAL A 58 -0.86 -6.50 -19.92
N PHE A 59 -1.25 -7.54 -19.17
CA PHE A 59 -1.35 -8.91 -19.68
C PHE A 59 -2.80 -9.45 -19.75
N ASN A 60 -3.80 -8.68 -19.32
CA ASN A 60 -5.22 -9.08 -19.20
C ASN A 60 -5.43 -10.35 -18.38
N LYS A 61 -4.54 -10.67 -17.45
CA LYS A 61 -4.62 -11.83 -16.56
C LYS A 61 -3.79 -11.60 -15.31
N CYS A 62 -4.17 -12.25 -14.22
CA CYS A 62 -3.36 -12.35 -13.01
C CYS A 62 -3.24 -13.82 -12.60
N ASP A 63 -2.10 -14.21 -12.05
CA ASP A 63 -1.86 -15.56 -11.58
C ASP A 63 -2.71 -15.87 -10.33
N ASN A 64 -3.28 -17.07 -10.29
CA ASN A 64 -4.12 -17.49 -9.17
C ASN A 64 -3.36 -17.55 -7.84
N SER A 65 -2.06 -17.79 -7.86
CA SER A 65 -1.23 -17.77 -6.65
C SER A 65 -1.15 -16.36 -6.06
N ILE A 66 -1.01 -15.32 -6.89
CA ILE A 66 -1.03 -13.91 -6.48
C ILE A 66 -2.41 -13.55 -5.91
N LEU A 67 -3.49 -13.94 -6.60
CA LEU A 67 -4.86 -13.70 -6.11
C LEU A 67 -5.12 -14.38 -4.77
N THR A 68 -4.63 -15.60 -4.58
CA THR A 68 -4.73 -16.32 -3.31
C THR A 68 -3.96 -15.61 -2.20
N GLN A 69 -2.77 -15.10 -2.49
CA GLN A 69 -1.97 -14.35 -1.52
C GLN A 69 -2.65 -13.03 -1.12
N ILE A 70 -3.26 -12.33 -2.07
CA ILE A 70 -4.05 -11.12 -1.79
C ILE A 70 -5.23 -11.46 -0.87
N ALA A 71 -5.98 -12.53 -1.17
CA ALA A 71 -7.14 -12.93 -0.39
C ALA A 71 -6.80 -13.35 1.06
N ASN A 72 -5.57 -13.79 1.30
CA ASN A 72 -5.09 -14.20 2.63
C ASN A 72 -4.43 -13.05 3.42
N ARG A 73 -4.31 -11.85 2.85
CA ARG A 73 -3.71 -10.68 3.50
C ARG A 73 -4.77 -9.70 3.94
N THR A 74 -4.48 -9.03 5.05
CA THR A 74 -5.35 -7.99 5.60
C THR A 74 -4.51 -6.74 5.90
N TYR A 75 -5.00 -5.59 5.44
CA TYR A 75 -4.46 -4.29 5.76
C TYR A 75 -5.50 -3.48 6.52
N HIS A 76 -5.05 -2.64 7.45
CA HIS A 76 -5.95 -1.84 8.27
C HIS A 76 -6.55 -0.66 7.52
N LEU A 77 -5.82 -0.13 6.54
CA LEU A 77 -6.20 1.04 5.75
C LEU A 77 -5.45 1.07 4.44
N TYR A 78 -6.13 1.38 3.35
CA TYR A 78 -5.52 1.74 2.08
C TYR A 78 -5.60 3.25 1.84
N LEU A 79 -4.52 3.83 1.34
CA LEU A 79 -4.47 5.21 0.89
C LEU A 79 -4.33 5.22 -0.64
N LEU A 80 -5.43 5.54 -1.34
CA LEU A 80 -5.43 5.65 -2.80
C LEU A 80 -5.02 7.05 -3.22
N CYS A 81 -3.82 7.20 -3.74
CA CYS A 81 -3.35 8.46 -4.28
C CYS A 81 -4.06 8.80 -5.59
N ASN A 82 -4.77 9.94 -5.63
CA ASN A 82 -5.39 10.45 -6.85
C ASN A 82 -4.32 10.96 -7.81
N ILE A 83 -4.68 11.07 -9.10
CA ILE A 83 -3.81 11.50 -10.20
C ILE A 83 -3.92 13.00 -10.51
N ASP A 84 -4.48 13.78 -9.60
CA ASP A 84 -4.74 15.22 -9.73
C ASP A 84 -3.50 16.13 -9.60
N LEU A 85 -2.33 15.57 -9.23
CA LEU A 85 -1.07 16.29 -9.30
C LEU A 85 -0.52 16.31 -10.73
N PRO A 86 0.16 17.40 -11.13
CA PRO A 86 0.85 17.44 -12.42
C PRO A 86 1.83 16.29 -12.56
N TRP A 87 1.79 15.63 -13.71
CA TRP A 87 2.76 14.58 -14.00
C TRP A 87 4.14 15.19 -14.25
N VAL A 88 5.14 14.67 -13.56
CA VAL A 88 6.55 15.03 -13.75
C VAL A 88 7.25 13.84 -14.38
N LYS A 89 8.01 14.09 -15.45
CA LYS A 89 8.76 13.06 -16.16
C LYS A 89 9.79 12.43 -15.21
N ASP A 90 9.77 11.11 -15.17
CA ASP A 90 10.69 10.28 -14.40
C ASP A 90 11.07 9.07 -15.24
N GLU A 91 12.32 8.62 -15.18
CA GLU A 91 12.80 7.49 -15.99
C GLU A 91 12.13 6.15 -15.60
N LEU A 92 11.64 6.07 -14.37
CA LEU A 92 10.99 4.86 -13.83
C LEU A 92 9.46 4.90 -13.95
N ARG A 93 8.89 6.01 -14.44
CA ARG A 93 7.43 6.16 -14.60
C ARG A 93 6.99 5.77 -15.99
N GLU A 94 6.35 4.65 -16.06
CA GLU A 94 5.64 4.21 -17.26
C GLU A 94 4.29 4.95 -17.39
N TYR A 95 3.72 4.94 -18.59
CA TYR A 95 2.42 5.57 -18.90
C TYR A 95 2.31 7.05 -18.52
N PRO A 96 3.03 7.93 -19.24
CA PRO A 96 2.97 9.38 -19.01
C PRO A 96 1.65 10.02 -19.45
N ASP A 97 0.92 9.36 -20.33
CA ASP A 97 -0.34 9.86 -20.86
C ASP A 97 -1.47 9.81 -19.83
N LEU A 98 -2.34 10.81 -19.89
CA LEU A 98 -3.42 10.97 -18.90
C LEU A 98 -4.42 9.80 -18.99
N GLU A 99 -4.74 9.33 -20.18
CA GLU A 99 -5.74 8.27 -20.41
C GLU A 99 -5.32 6.97 -19.69
N SER A 100 -4.08 6.53 -19.89
CA SER A 100 -3.54 5.34 -19.21
C SER A 100 -3.52 5.52 -17.70
N ARG A 101 -3.17 6.71 -17.20
CA ARG A 101 -3.16 7.02 -15.78
C ARG A 101 -4.56 7.00 -15.17
N GLU A 102 -5.56 7.57 -15.85
CA GLU A 102 -6.96 7.51 -15.45
C GLU A 102 -7.46 6.06 -15.41
N LYS A 103 -7.13 5.28 -16.43
CA LYS A 103 -7.50 3.88 -16.50
C LYS A 103 -6.89 3.07 -15.34
N LEU A 104 -5.59 3.22 -15.07
CA LEU A 104 -4.92 2.59 -13.93
C LEU A 104 -5.54 3.02 -12.60
N TYR A 105 -5.80 4.31 -12.41
CA TYR A 105 -6.47 4.81 -11.22
C TYR A 105 -7.83 4.14 -10.99
N HIS A 106 -8.63 3.97 -12.05
CA HIS A 106 -9.92 3.28 -11.96
C HIS A 106 -9.76 1.79 -11.61
N TYR A 107 -8.76 1.09 -12.13
CA TYR A 107 -8.47 -0.28 -11.74
C TYR A 107 -8.19 -0.40 -10.23
N TYR A 108 -7.35 0.50 -9.68
CA TYR A 108 -7.10 0.54 -8.24
C TYR A 108 -8.35 0.87 -7.43
N LYS A 109 -9.11 1.86 -7.87
CA LYS A 109 -10.33 2.28 -7.20
C LYS A 109 -11.39 1.17 -7.18
N ASP A 110 -11.59 0.50 -8.31
CA ASP A 110 -12.53 -0.62 -8.41
C ASP A 110 -12.09 -1.79 -7.53
N PHE A 111 -10.79 -2.09 -7.50
CA PHE A 111 -10.25 -3.08 -6.58
C PHE A 111 -10.60 -2.74 -5.13
N LEU A 112 -10.37 -1.51 -4.69
CA LEU A 112 -10.63 -1.08 -3.31
C LEU A 112 -12.12 -1.03 -2.96
N ILE A 113 -12.99 -0.63 -3.89
CA ILE A 113 -14.44 -0.62 -3.70
C ILE A 113 -14.97 -2.04 -3.45
N ASN A 114 -14.38 -3.04 -4.10
CA ASN A 114 -14.79 -4.44 -3.99
C ASN A 114 -14.13 -5.19 -2.82
N GLN A 115 -13.25 -4.52 -2.05
CA GLN A 115 -12.65 -5.07 -0.83
C GLN A 115 -13.44 -4.66 0.42
N HIS A 116 -13.26 -5.42 1.48
CA HIS A 116 -13.90 -5.12 2.78
C HIS A 116 -13.04 -4.22 3.68
N PHE A 117 -11.87 -3.80 3.20
CA PHE A 117 -10.95 -2.98 3.98
C PHE A 117 -11.27 -1.48 3.86
N PRO A 118 -11.07 -0.70 4.92
CA PRO A 118 -11.17 0.74 4.84
C PRO A 118 -10.18 1.32 3.83
N TRP A 119 -10.60 2.30 3.07
CA TRP A 119 -9.72 3.04 2.18
C TRP A 119 -10.11 4.52 2.13
N VAL A 120 -9.13 5.37 1.86
CA VAL A 120 -9.30 6.82 1.73
C VAL A 120 -8.60 7.31 0.47
N GLU A 121 -9.28 8.16 -0.28
CA GLU A 121 -8.71 8.83 -1.45
C GLU A 121 -7.87 10.05 -1.01
N ILE A 122 -6.61 10.07 -1.44
CA ILE A 122 -5.66 11.13 -1.15
C ILE A 122 -5.54 12.03 -2.37
N SER A 123 -6.12 13.22 -2.30
CA SER A 123 -6.22 14.20 -3.39
C SER A 123 -5.88 15.62 -2.91
N GLY A 124 -5.63 16.53 -3.86
CA GLY A 124 -5.30 17.92 -3.60
C GLY A 124 -3.80 18.19 -3.75
N ASN A 125 -3.34 19.34 -3.28
CA ASN A 125 -1.92 19.68 -3.25
C ASN A 125 -1.14 18.85 -2.22
N TYR A 126 0.19 19.00 -2.16
CA TYR A 126 1.04 18.19 -1.28
C TYR A 126 0.68 18.31 0.21
N GLU A 127 0.32 19.50 0.68
CA GLU A 127 -0.04 19.73 2.08
C GLU A 127 -1.39 19.11 2.42
N GLU A 128 -2.38 19.28 1.54
CA GLU A 128 -3.71 18.67 1.69
C GLU A 128 -3.63 17.15 1.69
N ARG A 129 -2.81 16.56 0.82
CA ARG A 129 -2.57 15.11 0.76
C ARG A 129 -1.95 14.58 2.05
N LEU A 130 -0.93 15.28 2.55
CA LEU A 130 -0.28 14.91 3.81
C LEU A 130 -1.27 14.95 4.96
N GLN A 131 -2.07 16.02 5.05
CA GLN A 131 -3.07 16.17 6.10
C GLN A 131 -4.14 15.08 6.02
N LYS A 132 -4.66 14.78 4.83
CA LYS A 132 -5.63 13.69 4.63
C LYS A 132 -5.06 12.33 5.05
N GLY A 133 -3.79 12.06 4.72
CA GLY A 133 -3.12 10.83 5.16
C GLY A 133 -3.00 10.74 6.68
N ILE A 134 -2.59 11.82 7.34
CA ILE A 134 -2.50 11.90 8.80
C ILE A 134 -3.87 11.68 9.45
N ASP A 135 -4.91 12.35 8.95
CA ASP A 135 -6.26 12.24 9.49
C ASP A 135 -6.81 10.82 9.33
N ALA A 136 -6.58 10.19 8.17
CA ALA A 136 -6.98 8.82 7.91
C ALA A 136 -6.28 7.84 8.87
N VAL A 137 -4.96 7.96 9.06
CA VAL A 137 -4.21 7.12 10.00
C VAL A 137 -4.72 7.30 11.42
N ASN A 138 -4.95 8.54 11.86
CA ASN A 138 -5.46 8.84 13.19
C ASN A 138 -6.87 8.26 13.41
N GLN A 139 -7.71 8.31 12.38
CA GLN A 139 -9.08 7.82 12.47
C GLN A 139 -9.18 6.31 12.51
N PHE A 140 -8.43 5.61 11.65
CA PHE A 140 -8.63 4.18 11.40
C PHE A 140 -7.62 3.27 12.12
N ILE A 141 -6.42 3.76 12.44
CA ILE A 141 -5.33 2.93 12.96
C ILE A 141 -5.04 3.24 14.43
N LEU A 142 -5.02 4.50 14.81
CA LEU A 142 -4.74 4.87 16.19
C LEU A 142 -6.01 4.72 17.04
N PRO A 143 -5.91 4.08 18.22
CA PRO A 143 -7.06 3.95 19.10
C PRO A 143 -7.56 5.34 19.49
N GLN A 144 -8.86 5.59 19.27
CA GLN A 144 -9.51 6.78 19.76
C GLN A 144 -9.35 6.84 21.28
N ARG A 145 -8.60 7.81 21.78
CA ARG A 145 -8.51 8.05 23.22
C ARG A 145 -9.91 8.44 23.71
N ARG A 146 -10.59 7.51 24.37
CA ARG A 146 -11.82 7.78 25.12
C ARG A 146 -11.47 8.38 26.47
#